data_f6442b86598f213e083bb0756a4ae95d
#
_entry.id   f6442b86598f213e083bb0756a4ae95d
#
_cell.length_a   1.000
_cell.length_b   1.000
_cell.length_c   1.000
_cell.angle_alpha   90.00
_cell.angle_beta   90.00
_cell.angle_gamma   90.00
#
_symmetry.space_group_name_H-M   'P 1'
#
loop_
_entity.id
_entity.type
_entity.pdbx_description
1 polymer ?
#
loop_
_entity_poly.entity_id
_entity_poly.type
_entity_poly.pdbx_seq_one_letter_code
_entity_poly.pdbx_strand_id
1 'polypeptide(L)'
;PDGEQVTYVFPGARENNKRLEYINYENGNPVGIWTQWGRDGENRIRKSGEIIFENGSGRWREWDLNTRAVTRAGDYENWKKVNTWKSWDSNEVLVSEGEYVDGKKEGKWTWYDKGEDKNWEENYVAGTLEGKFYNLSPYAEIRGKGKYNMGTQTGSWEEYYTSADGSLERKQSGSYELGKKVGLWSHYNKGGRRTGEGTYENDVKQGEWTEGPDINFASRFYGVGSYLDGKKNGEWNYVAPRNNPIVKGFFEGGNPSGDWEVQYNKKNYKGAFQDLKKKVPKLNEYKF
;
A
#
# COMPACT_ATOMS: atom_id res chain seq x y z
N PRO A 1 -1.52 -2.52 39.99
CA PRO A 1 -0.43 -2.34 40.93
C PRO A 1 -0.18 -0.84 41.08
N ASP A 2 -0.23 -0.37 42.32
CA ASP A 2 0.11 0.99 42.66
C ASP A 2 1.63 1.07 42.88
N GLY A 3 2.24 2.18 42.49
CA GLY A 3 3.65 2.42 42.65
C GLY A 3 4.40 2.68 41.33
N GLU A 4 5.70 2.90 41.44
CA GLU A 4 6.59 3.13 40.30
C GLU A 4 6.80 1.82 39.53
N GLN A 5 6.43 1.81 38.24
CA GLN A 5 6.73 0.73 37.33
C GLN A 5 7.78 1.16 36.31
N VAL A 6 8.88 0.45 36.26
CA VAL A 6 9.90 0.57 35.22
C VAL A 6 9.66 -0.56 34.23
N THR A 7 9.13 -0.24 33.07
CA THR A 7 8.95 -1.22 32.00
C THR A 7 10.13 -1.17 31.05
N TYR A 8 10.91 -2.24 31.00
CA TYR A 8 11.92 -2.46 29.97
C TYR A 8 11.22 -3.08 28.76
N VAL A 9 10.89 -2.27 27.77
CA VAL A 9 10.37 -2.83 26.52
C VAL A 9 11.56 -3.22 25.65
N PHE A 10 11.75 -4.50 25.41
CA PHE A 10 12.68 -5.04 24.43
C PHE A 10 11.93 -5.23 23.11
N PRO A 11 12.06 -4.35 22.11
CA PRO A 11 11.71 -4.72 20.75
C PRO A 11 12.77 -5.70 20.26
N GLY A 12 12.34 -6.77 19.59
CA GLY A 12 13.16 -7.89 19.19
C GLY A 12 14.47 -7.53 18.51
N ALA A 13 15.49 -8.24 18.93
CA ALA A 13 16.72 -8.61 18.22
C ALA A 13 17.56 -7.52 17.53
N ARG A 14 17.81 -6.36 18.15
CA ARG A 14 19.08 -5.61 18.01
C ARG A 14 19.36 -4.89 19.31
N GLU A 15 20.46 -5.18 19.94
CA GLU A 15 20.83 -4.78 21.31
C GLU A 15 20.93 -3.26 21.57
N ASN A 16 20.69 -2.39 20.59
CA ASN A 16 21.02 -0.98 20.67
C ASN A 16 19.84 -0.01 20.88
N ASN A 17 18.59 -0.48 20.92
CA ASN A 17 17.41 0.38 21.16
C ASN A 17 16.67 -0.04 22.44
N LYS A 18 17.30 0.09 23.61
CA LYS A 18 16.60 -0.03 24.88
C LYS A 18 15.78 1.23 25.11
N ARG A 19 14.47 1.14 24.96
CA ARG A 19 13.53 2.17 25.37
C ARG A 19 13.23 1.95 26.85
N LEU A 20 13.55 2.91 27.67
CA LEU A 20 13.17 2.92 29.08
C LEU A 20 11.94 3.76 29.24
N GLU A 21 10.90 3.21 29.87
CA GLU A 21 9.68 3.94 30.22
C GLU A 21 9.56 3.97 31.74
N TYR A 22 9.33 5.16 32.28
CA TYR A 22 9.00 5.36 33.69
C TYR A 22 7.57 5.87 33.77
N ILE A 23 6.78 5.22 34.58
CA ILE A 23 5.39 5.58 34.80
C ILE A 23 4.98 5.20 36.21
N ASN A 24 4.33 6.11 36.93
CA ASN A 24 3.69 5.83 38.22
C ASN A 24 2.23 5.49 38.00
N TYR A 25 1.72 4.54 38.76
CA TYR A 25 0.32 4.15 38.74
C TYR A 25 -0.31 4.37 40.11
N GLU A 26 -1.54 4.88 40.10
CA GLU A 26 -2.43 4.96 41.27
C GLU A 26 -3.79 4.44 40.84
N ASN A 27 -4.33 3.47 41.57
CA ASN A 27 -5.59 2.80 41.23
C ASN A 27 -5.63 2.26 39.80
N GLY A 28 -4.49 1.75 39.31
CA GLY A 28 -4.33 1.21 37.95
C GLY A 28 -4.22 2.25 36.84
N ASN A 29 -4.23 3.55 37.15
CA ASN A 29 -4.12 4.65 36.20
C ASN A 29 -2.75 5.33 36.29
N PRO A 30 -2.16 5.78 35.15
CA PRO A 30 -0.92 6.53 35.18
C PRO A 30 -1.12 7.90 35.84
N VAL A 31 -0.18 8.26 36.73
CA VAL A 31 -0.19 9.53 37.45
C VAL A 31 1.20 10.14 37.46
N GLY A 32 1.26 11.49 37.62
CA GLY A 32 2.50 12.23 37.68
C GLY A 32 3.24 12.21 36.34
N ILE A 33 4.55 12.04 36.37
CA ILE A 33 5.40 12.15 35.20
C ILE A 33 5.57 10.79 34.53
N TRP A 34 5.16 10.69 33.26
CA TRP A 34 5.52 9.58 32.41
C TRP A 34 6.62 10.01 31.44
N THR A 35 7.74 9.32 31.44
CA THR A 35 8.88 9.60 30.57
C THR A 35 9.27 8.40 29.73
N GLN A 36 9.68 8.67 28.48
CA GLN A 36 10.31 7.71 27.61
C GLN A 36 11.75 8.13 27.32
N TRP A 37 12.65 7.14 27.25
CA TRP A 37 14.07 7.35 27.01
C TRP A 37 14.54 6.48 25.86
N GLY A 38 15.51 6.95 25.11
CA GLY A 38 16.16 6.22 24.03
C GLY A 38 17.66 6.52 23.97
N ARG A 39 18.35 5.89 23.02
CA ARG A 39 19.77 6.15 22.77
C ARG A 39 19.91 6.95 21.48
N ASP A 40 20.71 8.04 21.54
CA ASP A 40 21.07 8.82 20.37
C ASP A 40 22.13 8.10 19.49
N GLY A 41 22.52 8.71 18.37
CA GLY A 41 23.52 8.18 17.45
C GLY A 41 24.91 7.96 18.07
N GLU A 42 25.19 8.60 19.22
CA GLU A 42 26.42 8.43 19.99
C GLU A 42 26.22 7.46 21.18
N ASN A 43 25.13 6.70 21.19
CA ASN A 43 24.78 5.72 22.23
C ASN A 43 24.50 6.31 23.62
N ARG A 44 24.28 7.64 23.74
CA ARG A 44 23.92 8.29 25.00
C ARG A 44 22.43 8.14 25.26
N ILE A 45 22.07 7.91 26.53
CA ILE A 45 20.67 7.85 26.96
C ILE A 45 20.09 9.27 26.99
N ARG A 46 18.98 9.47 26.31
CA ARG A 46 18.27 10.75 26.23
C ARG A 46 16.76 10.57 26.40
N LYS A 47 16.12 11.55 27.02
CA LYS A 47 14.68 11.63 27.10
C LYS A 47 14.09 11.77 25.68
N SER A 48 13.22 10.85 25.28
CA SER A 48 12.58 10.86 23.96
C SER A 48 11.10 11.27 24.03
N GLY A 49 10.48 11.21 25.20
CA GLY A 49 9.08 11.63 25.37
C GLY A 49 8.75 11.95 26.82
N GLU A 50 7.78 12.80 27.04
CA GLU A 50 7.27 13.16 28.38
C GLU A 50 5.82 13.63 28.36
N ILE A 51 5.10 13.27 29.40
CA ILE A 51 3.85 13.87 29.81
C ILE A 51 3.80 13.97 31.34
N ILE A 52 3.18 15.00 31.84
CA ILE A 52 2.80 15.13 33.25
C ILE A 52 1.31 14.98 33.33
N PHE A 53 0.83 13.94 34.03
CA PHE A 53 -0.61 13.72 34.23
C PHE A 53 -1.09 14.40 35.48
N GLU A 54 -2.09 15.28 35.33
CA GLU A 54 -2.89 15.85 36.37
C GLU A 54 -4.33 15.36 36.18
N ASN A 55 -4.81 14.48 37.06
CA ASN A 55 -6.14 13.86 36.94
C ASN A 55 -6.43 13.24 35.56
N GLY A 56 -5.47 12.55 34.99
CA GLY A 56 -5.62 11.90 33.70
C GLY A 56 -5.46 12.83 32.48
N SER A 57 -5.18 14.11 32.70
CA SER A 57 -4.98 15.10 31.65
C SER A 57 -3.53 15.56 31.60
N GLY A 58 -3.05 15.93 30.44
CA GLY A 58 -1.70 16.43 30.26
C GLY A 58 -1.33 16.59 28.79
N ARG A 59 -0.17 17.20 28.56
CA ARG A 59 0.35 17.39 27.20
C ARG A 59 1.57 16.54 26.95
N TRP A 60 1.47 15.61 26.00
CA TRP A 60 2.59 14.78 25.53
C TRP A 60 3.50 15.57 24.62
N ARG A 61 4.81 15.38 24.78
CA ARG A 61 5.85 15.82 23.85
C ARG A 61 6.84 14.70 23.61
N GLU A 62 7.23 14.51 22.36
CA GLU A 62 8.25 13.57 21.93
C GLU A 62 9.34 14.31 21.17
N TRP A 63 10.59 13.91 21.36
CA TRP A 63 11.76 14.58 20.76
C TRP A 63 12.59 13.60 19.95
N ASP A 64 13.17 14.09 18.87
CA ASP A 64 14.28 13.44 18.21
C ASP A 64 15.47 13.34 19.17
N LEU A 65 16.11 12.17 19.21
CA LEU A 65 17.18 11.89 20.18
C LEU A 65 18.48 12.64 19.87
N ASN A 66 18.72 12.96 18.60
CA ASN A 66 19.94 13.63 18.15
C ASN A 66 19.77 15.14 18.11
N THR A 67 18.75 15.64 17.42
CA THR A 67 18.53 17.07 17.20
C THR A 67 17.82 17.76 18.37
N ARG A 68 17.09 16.99 19.18
CA ARG A 68 16.21 17.47 20.27
C ARG A 68 15.00 18.28 19.79
N ALA A 69 14.75 18.30 18.49
CA ALA A 69 13.54 18.84 17.90
C ALA A 69 12.30 18.07 18.40
N VAL A 70 11.19 18.77 18.58
CA VAL A 70 9.90 18.11 18.89
C VAL A 70 9.44 17.34 17.66
N THR A 71 9.23 16.04 17.80
CA THR A 71 8.77 15.19 16.70
C THR A 71 7.29 14.84 16.78
N ARG A 72 6.69 14.93 17.97
CA ARG A 72 5.26 14.70 18.17
C ARG A 72 4.76 15.43 19.41
N ALA A 73 3.55 16.02 19.32
CA ALA A 73 2.86 16.59 20.48
C ALA A 73 1.35 16.46 20.33
N GLY A 74 0.67 16.43 21.48
CA GLY A 74 -0.79 16.40 21.58
C GLY A 74 -1.24 16.27 23.02
N ASP A 75 -2.55 16.36 23.23
CA ASP A 75 -3.15 16.38 24.56
C ASP A 75 -3.75 15.02 24.91
N TYR A 76 -3.74 14.75 26.21
CA TYR A 76 -4.49 13.65 26.84
C TYR A 76 -5.54 14.22 27.77
N GLU A 77 -6.69 13.57 27.81
CA GLU A 77 -7.75 13.78 28.78
C GLU A 77 -8.33 12.40 29.16
N ASN A 78 -8.56 12.18 30.45
CA ASN A 78 -8.94 10.85 30.94
C ASN A 78 -8.04 9.71 30.39
N TRP A 79 -6.73 9.94 30.36
CA TRP A 79 -5.67 9.03 29.86
C TRP A 79 -5.82 8.64 28.38
N LYS A 80 -6.65 9.35 27.61
CA LYS A 80 -6.85 9.12 26.18
C LYS A 80 -6.39 10.32 25.39
N LYS A 81 -5.89 10.09 24.19
CA LYS A 81 -5.54 11.16 23.25
C LYS A 81 -6.79 11.94 22.88
N VAL A 82 -6.70 13.28 22.93
CA VAL A 82 -7.76 14.20 22.53
C VAL A 82 -7.18 15.35 21.72
N ASN A 83 -8.06 16.14 21.11
CA ASN A 83 -7.71 17.35 20.37
C ASN A 83 -6.71 17.11 19.23
N THR A 84 -6.08 18.15 18.73
CA THR A 84 -5.14 18.10 17.63
C THR A 84 -3.81 17.52 18.05
N TRP A 85 -3.42 16.46 17.36
CA TRP A 85 -2.07 15.87 17.43
C TRP A 85 -1.29 16.25 16.20
N LYS A 86 -0.01 16.60 16.40
CA LYS A 86 0.91 17.00 15.36
C LYS A 86 2.19 16.17 15.41
N SER A 87 2.76 15.90 14.23
CA SER A 87 4.09 15.28 14.10
C SER A 87 4.98 16.13 13.20
N TRP A 88 6.24 16.21 13.56
CA TRP A 88 7.29 16.94 12.80
C TRP A 88 8.46 16.01 12.52
N ASP A 89 9.23 16.35 11.52
CA ASP A 89 10.51 15.69 11.30
C ASP A 89 11.62 16.28 12.20
N SER A 90 12.85 15.75 12.05
CA SER A 90 14.02 16.20 12.81
C SER A 90 14.46 17.65 12.51
N ASN A 91 13.92 18.28 11.46
CA ASN A 91 14.15 19.68 11.08
C ASN A 91 12.97 20.59 11.46
N GLU A 92 12.06 20.11 12.32
CA GLU A 92 10.86 20.81 12.78
C GLU A 92 9.84 21.14 11.67
N VAL A 93 9.92 20.42 10.52
CA VAL A 93 8.95 20.56 9.45
C VAL A 93 7.73 19.68 9.77
N LEU A 94 6.52 20.25 9.70
CA LEU A 94 5.28 19.55 9.98
C LEU A 94 5.11 18.41 8.97
N VAL A 95 4.89 17.19 9.49
CA VAL A 95 4.70 15.96 8.71
C VAL A 95 3.25 15.51 8.71
N SER A 96 2.55 15.64 9.85
CA SER A 96 1.14 15.27 9.92
C SER A 96 0.41 15.99 11.04
N GLU A 97 -0.89 16.18 10.86
CA GLU A 97 -1.79 16.63 11.91
C GLU A 97 -3.20 16.07 11.74
N GLY A 98 -3.94 15.98 12.86
CA GLY A 98 -5.31 15.54 12.89
C GLY A 98 -5.85 15.48 14.31
N GLU A 99 -7.15 15.24 14.41
CA GLU A 99 -7.87 15.21 15.68
C GLU A 99 -7.92 13.79 16.26
N TYR A 100 -7.85 13.72 17.59
CA TYR A 100 -8.24 12.56 18.37
C TYR A 100 -9.45 12.88 19.23
N VAL A 101 -10.38 11.94 19.29
CA VAL A 101 -11.50 11.92 20.22
C VAL A 101 -11.49 10.58 20.94
N ASP A 102 -11.47 10.63 22.27
CA ASP A 102 -11.49 9.42 23.11
C ASP A 102 -10.42 8.38 22.74
N GLY A 103 -9.22 8.83 22.39
CA GLY A 103 -8.07 8.00 21.99
C GLY A 103 -8.07 7.51 20.55
N LYS A 104 -9.10 7.83 19.76
CA LYS A 104 -9.26 7.40 18.38
C LYS A 104 -9.10 8.58 17.42
N LYS A 105 -8.51 8.36 16.26
CA LYS A 105 -8.48 9.35 15.18
C LYS A 105 -9.90 9.72 14.77
N GLU A 106 -10.16 11.03 14.59
CA GLU A 106 -11.46 11.55 14.18
C GLU A 106 -11.31 12.60 13.10
N GLY A 107 -12.27 12.69 12.18
CA GLY A 107 -12.28 13.66 11.11
C GLY A 107 -11.10 13.56 10.16
N LYS A 108 -10.70 14.71 9.63
CA LYS A 108 -9.65 14.82 8.62
C LYS A 108 -8.28 14.78 9.27
N TRP A 109 -7.42 13.86 8.74
CA TRP A 109 -6.00 13.80 9.00
C TRP A 109 -5.24 14.23 7.76
N THR A 110 -4.25 15.10 7.92
CA THR A 110 -3.43 15.66 6.85
C THR A 110 -1.99 15.23 7.03
N TRP A 111 -1.34 14.80 5.96
CA TRP A 111 0.10 14.55 5.89
C TRP A 111 0.73 15.52 4.89
N TYR A 112 1.95 15.93 5.19
CA TYR A 112 2.71 16.89 4.41
C TYR A 112 3.99 16.24 3.87
N ASP A 113 4.42 16.62 2.68
CA ASP A 113 5.72 16.21 2.14
C ASP A 113 6.73 17.36 2.30
N LYS A 114 8.01 17.00 2.42
CA LYS A 114 9.07 17.97 2.60
C LYS A 114 9.16 18.90 1.40
N GLY A 115 8.88 20.17 1.64
CA GLY A 115 9.11 21.25 0.66
C GLY A 115 8.08 21.39 -0.44
N GLU A 116 6.99 20.66 -0.41
CA GLU A 116 5.86 20.82 -1.33
C GLU A 116 4.56 21.08 -0.56
N ASP A 117 3.73 21.99 -1.08
CA ASP A 117 2.36 22.26 -0.57
C ASP A 117 1.39 21.10 -0.82
N LYS A 118 1.87 19.89 -1.00
CA LYS A 118 1.06 18.70 -1.25
C LYS A 118 0.61 18.10 0.05
N ASN A 119 -0.67 18.27 0.33
CA ASN A 119 -1.33 17.64 1.46
C ASN A 119 -1.99 16.35 1.01
N TRP A 120 -1.76 15.27 1.75
CA TRP A 120 -2.53 14.03 1.61
C TRP A 120 -3.52 13.97 2.75
N GLU A 121 -4.71 13.50 2.44
CA GLU A 121 -5.84 13.54 3.37
C GLU A 121 -6.44 12.15 3.54
N GLU A 122 -6.68 11.80 4.78
CA GLU A 122 -7.47 10.64 5.19
C GLU A 122 -8.57 11.13 6.13
N ASN A 123 -9.73 10.49 6.07
CA ASN A 123 -10.80 10.82 6.98
C ASN A 123 -11.10 9.62 7.88
N TYR A 124 -11.37 9.89 9.13
CA TYR A 124 -11.63 8.87 10.14
C TYR A 124 -12.94 9.16 10.88
N VAL A 125 -13.64 8.08 11.24
CA VAL A 125 -14.76 8.08 12.20
C VAL A 125 -14.43 7.03 13.26
N ALA A 126 -14.30 7.45 14.50
CA ALA A 126 -13.98 6.59 15.64
C ALA A 126 -12.75 5.68 15.39
N GLY A 127 -11.72 6.20 14.73
CA GLY A 127 -10.48 5.50 14.41
C GLY A 127 -10.51 4.66 13.14
N THR A 128 -11.64 4.59 12.45
CA THR A 128 -11.82 3.82 11.22
C THR A 128 -11.80 4.75 10.01
N LEU A 129 -11.09 4.38 8.95
CA LEU A 129 -11.08 5.15 7.69
C LEU A 129 -12.49 5.25 7.10
N GLU A 130 -12.91 6.48 6.77
CA GLU A 130 -14.25 6.76 6.26
C GLU A 130 -14.22 7.86 5.19
N GLY A 131 -15.05 7.73 4.15
CA GLY A 131 -15.19 8.75 3.12
C GLY A 131 -14.00 8.84 2.18
N LYS A 132 -13.67 10.05 1.75
CA LYS A 132 -12.60 10.28 0.76
C LYS A 132 -11.23 9.93 1.35
N PHE A 133 -10.45 9.22 0.55
CA PHE A 133 -9.07 8.89 0.80
C PHE A 133 -8.20 9.44 -0.32
N TYR A 134 -7.15 10.17 0.06
CA TYR A 134 -6.15 10.66 -0.86
C TYR A 134 -4.80 10.66 -0.14
N ASN A 135 -4.00 9.62 -0.33
CA ASN A 135 -2.68 9.55 0.24
C ASN A 135 -1.66 9.07 -0.80
N LEU A 136 -0.77 9.95 -1.19
CA LEU A 136 0.30 9.69 -2.16
C LEU A 136 1.69 9.79 -1.50
N SER A 137 1.75 9.94 -0.17
CA SER A 137 3.00 9.99 0.58
C SER A 137 3.87 8.77 0.29
N PRO A 138 5.20 8.94 0.15
CA PRO A 138 6.13 7.81 0.05
C PRO A 138 6.09 6.91 1.30
N TYR A 139 5.56 7.40 2.40
CA TYR A 139 5.40 6.67 3.66
C TYR A 139 4.00 6.05 3.84
N ALA A 140 3.09 6.24 2.87
CA ALA A 140 1.77 5.63 2.94
C ALA A 140 1.85 4.12 2.70
N GLU A 141 1.10 3.35 3.48
CA GLU A 141 0.90 1.92 3.25
C GLU A 141 0.21 1.68 1.90
N ILE A 142 -0.83 2.47 1.63
CA ILE A 142 -1.53 2.48 0.34
C ILE A 142 -1.36 3.85 -0.29
N ARG A 143 -0.67 3.93 -1.42
CA ARG A 143 -0.63 5.13 -2.24
C ARG A 143 -1.74 5.10 -3.24
N GLY A 144 -2.74 5.95 -3.04
CA GLY A 144 -3.92 5.91 -3.89
C GLY A 144 -4.91 7.01 -3.58
N LYS A 145 -5.97 7.00 -4.36
CA LYS A 145 -7.15 7.82 -4.14
C LYS A 145 -8.41 7.00 -4.37
N GLY A 146 -9.40 7.21 -3.52
CA GLY A 146 -10.65 6.46 -3.56
C GLY A 146 -11.56 6.85 -2.41
N LYS A 147 -12.32 5.89 -1.93
CA LYS A 147 -13.20 6.04 -0.77
C LYS A 147 -13.14 4.81 0.12
N TYR A 148 -13.32 5.05 1.41
CA TYR A 148 -13.59 4.03 2.39
C TYR A 148 -15.03 4.13 2.89
N ASN A 149 -15.60 3.01 3.26
CA ASN A 149 -16.84 2.89 4.01
C ASN A 149 -16.59 1.90 5.16
N MET A 150 -16.67 2.38 6.40
CA MET A 150 -16.38 1.60 7.60
C MET A 150 -15.05 0.81 7.52
N GLY A 151 -13.97 1.48 7.12
CA GLY A 151 -12.64 0.90 6.99
C GLY A 151 -12.42 0.03 5.74
N THR A 152 -13.42 -0.09 4.89
CA THR A 152 -13.38 -0.96 3.72
C THR A 152 -13.37 -0.15 2.43
N GLN A 153 -12.49 -0.47 1.48
CA GLN A 153 -12.43 0.22 0.19
C GLN A 153 -13.76 0.06 -0.56
N THR A 154 -14.25 1.16 -1.17
CA THR A 154 -15.48 1.19 -1.95
C THR A 154 -15.41 2.15 -3.13
N GLY A 155 -16.20 1.90 -4.18
CA GLY A 155 -16.27 2.73 -5.38
C GLY A 155 -14.97 2.76 -6.17
N SER A 156 -14.79 3.80 -6.96
CA SER A 156 -13.63 3.93 -7.86
C SER A 156 -12.34 4.20 -7.10
N TRP A 157 -11.27 3.51 -7.51
CA TRP A 157 -9.92 3.61 -6.93
C TRP A 157 -8.86 3.75 -8.00
N GLU A 158 -7.84 4.52 -7.69
CA GLU A 158 -6.56 4.55 -8.39
C GLU A 158 -5.43 4.31 -7.40
N GLU A 159 -4.53 3.40 -7.72
CA GLU A 159 -3.32 3.11 -6.93
C GLU A 159 -2.06 3.44 -7.73
N TYR A 160 -0.96 3.76 -7.02
CA TYR A 160 0.26 4.26 -7.65
C TYR A 160 1.50 3.52 -7.16
N TYR A 161 2.49 3.42 -8.04
CA TYR A 161 3.88 3.14 -7.70
C TYR A 161 4.60 4.45 -7.37
N THR A 162 5.68 4.36 -6.61
CA THR A 162 6.69 5.42 -6.54
C THR A 162 7.85 5.02 -7.43
N SER A 163 8.22 5.87 -8.34
CA SER A 163 9.43 5.73 -9.15
C SER A 163 10.67 6.16 -8.36
N ALA A 164 11.86 5.84 -8.87
CA ALA A 164 13.11 6.16 -8.20
C ALA A 164 13.36 7.67 -8.04
N ASP A 165 12.80 8.48 -8.92
CA ASP A 165 12.82 9.94 -8.89
C ASP A 165 11.72 10.56 -8.01
N GLY A 166 10.93 9.73 -7.32
CA GLY A 166 9.80 10.18 -6.47
C GLY A 166 8.51 10.44 -7.24
N SER A 167 8.49 10.33 -8.57
CA SER A 167 7.27 10.49 -9.36
C SER A 167 6.28 9.37 -9.11
N LEU A 168 4.99 9.68 -9.29
CA LEU A 168 3.88 8.76 -9.10
C LEU A 168 3.41 8.20 -10.44
N GLU A 169 3.51 6.90 -10.59
CA GLU A 169 3.03 6.20 -11.77
C GLU A 169 1.83 5.32 -11.41
N ARG A 170 0.77 5.40 -12.22
CA ARG A 170 -0.42 4.58 -11.97
C ARG A 170 -0.05 3.10 -11.99
N LYS A 171 -0.46 2.38 -10.95
CA LYS A 171 -0.28 0.94 -10.79
C LYS A 171 -1.50 0.16 -11.27
N GLN A 172 -2.67 0.60 -10.84
CA GLN A 172 -3.94 0.01 -11.23
C GLN A 172 -5.10 0.99 -10.97
N SER A 173 -6.23 0.76 -11.66
CA SER A 173 -7.46 1.49 -11.42
C SER A 173 -8.67 0.61 -11.70
N GLY A 174 -9.74 0.79 -10.93
CA GLY A 174 -10.97 0.03 -11.03
C GLY A 174 -11.91 0.37 -9.89
N SER A 175 -12.79 -0.53 -9.53
CA SER A 175 -13.74 -0.35 -8.45
C SER A 175 -13.63 -1.44 -7.39
N TYR A 176 -13.83 -1.03 -6.14
CA TYR A 176 -13.98 -1.93 -5.02
C TYR A 176 -15.43 -1.95 -4.52
N GLU A 177 -15.88 -3.10 -4.10
CA GLU A 177 -17.10 -3.30 -3.31
C GLU A 177 -16.75 -4.17 -2.11
N LEU A 178 -17.09 -3.69 -0.90
CA LEU A 178 -16.76 -4.38 0.35
C LEU A 178 -15.26 -4.82 0.43
N GLY A 179 -14.33 -3.97 -0.04
CA GLY A 179 -12.90 -4.23 -0.05
C GLY A 179 -12.40 -5.19 -1.11
N LYS A 180 -13.27 -5.68 -1.97
CA LYS A 180 -12.92 -6.60 -3.05
C LYS A 180 -13.02 -5.93 -4.42
N LYS A 181 -12.12 -6.25 -5.31
CA LYS A 181 -12.15 -5.79 -6.70
C LYS A 181 -13.39 -6.31 -7.41
N VAL A 182 -14.12 -5.39 -8.06
CA VAL A 182 -15.28 -5.69 -8.89
C VAL A 182 -15.24 -4.92 -10.20
N GLY A 183 -15.91 -5.44 -11.24
CA GLY A 183 -16.02 -4.77 -12.54
C GLY A 183 -14.67 -4.62 -13.25
N LEU A 184 -14.60 -3.66 -14.16
CA LEU A 184 -13.45 -3.45 -15.02
C LEU A 184 -12.26 -2.88 -14.25
N TRP A 185 -11.09 -3.51 -14.43
CA TRP A 185 -9.81 -3.06 -13.88
C TRP A 185 -8.76 -2.93 -14.97
N SER A 186 -7.98 -1.86 -14.89
CA SER A 186 -6.79 -1.66 -15.71
C SER A 186 -5.54 -1.73 -14.84
N HIS A 187 -4.50 -2.43 -15.33
CA HIS A 187 -3.21 -2.60 -14.70
C HIS A 187 -2.09 -1.94 -15.51
N TYR A 188 -1.09 -1.38 -14.85
CA TYR A 188 0.01 -0.66 -15.48
C TYR A 188 1.34 -1.13 -14.91
N ASN A 189 2.41 -1.04 -15.69
CA ASN A 189 3.77 -1.24 -15.20
C ASN A 189 4.40 0.09 -14.73
N LYS A 190 5.57 0.00 -14.13
CA LYS A 190 6.44 1.16 -13.89
C LYS A 190 6.88 1.68 -15.27
N GLY A 191 6.50 2.91 -15.62
CA GLY A 191 6.64 3.51 -16.95
C GLY A 191 5.28 3.78 -17.60
N GLY A 192 4.17 3.60 -16.84
CA GLY A 192 2.81 4.02 -17.18
C GLY A 192 2.15 3.25 -18.32
N ARG A 193 2.74 2.14 -18.78
CA ARG A 193 2.17 1.31 -19.85
C ARG A 193 1.12 0.36 -19.30
N ARG A 194 -0.05 0.31 -19.95
CA ARG A 194 -1.12 -0.61 -19.58
C ARG A 194 -0.72 -2.04 -19.94
N THR A 195 -0.72 -2.91 -18.95
CA THR A 195 -0.28 -4.30 -19.05
C THR A 195 -1.42 -5.31 -18.94
N GLY A 196 -2.59 -4.87 -18.53
CA GLY A 196 -3.75 -5.75 -18.43
C GLY A 196 -5.04 -4.97 -18.25
N GLU A 197 -6.12 -5.54 -18.74
CA GLU A 197 -7.47 -5.02 -18.57
C GLU A 197 -8.47 -6.16 -18.62
N GLY A 198 -9.43 -6.15 -17.71
CA GLY A 198 -10.50 -7.14 -17.66
C GLY A 198 -11.32 -7.04 -16.38
N THR A 199 -12.26 -7.92 -16.23
CA THR A 199 -13.24 -7.90 -15.16
C THR A 199 -12.79 -8.72 -13.96
N TYR A 200 -13.05 -8.19 -12.76
CA TYR A 200 -12.97 -8.93 -11.49
C TYR A 200 -14.36 -9.14 -10.92
N GLU A 201 -14.57 -10.30 -10.31
CA GLU A 201 -15.67 -10.60 -9.41
C GLU A 201 -15.08 -11.05 -8.08
N ASN A 202 -15.27 -10.23 -7.03
CA ASN A 202 -14.75 -10.51 -5.67
C ASN A 202 -13.24 -10.87 -5.64
N ASP A 203 -12.36 -10.04 -6.25
CA ASP A 203 -10.92 -10.23 -6.41
C ASP A 203 -10.50 -11.33 -7.40
N VAL A 204 -11.45 -12.04 -8.00
CA VAL A 204 -11.18 -13.14 -8.93
C VAL A 204 -11.35 -12.65 -10.36
N LYS A 205 -10.36 -12.87 -11.23
CA LYS A 205 -10.47 -12.55 -12.65
C LYS A 205 -11.57 -13.40 -13.30
N GLN A 206 -12.46 -12.74 -14.04
CA GLN A 206 -13.57 -13.38 -14.77
C GLN A 206 -13.72 -12.79 -16.17
N GLY A 207 -14.28 -13.57 -17.10
CA GLY A 207 -14.60 -13.12 -18.44
C GLY A 207 -13.39 -12.70 -19.27
N GLU A 208 -13.59 -11.81 -20.22
CA GLU A 208 -12.58 -11.42 -21.19
C GLU A 208 -11.48 -10.54 -20.56
N TRP A 209 -10.24 -10.87 -20.90
CA TRP A 209 -9.03 -10.16 -20.47
C TRP A 209 -8.09 -9.92 -21.63
N THR A 210 -7.46 -8.74 -21.62
CA THR A 210 -6.31 -8.42 -22.47
C THR A 210 -5.08 -8.29 -21.57
N GLU A 211 -4.00 -8.99 -21.87
CA GLU A 211 -2.77 -9.00 -21.08
C GLU A 211 -1.52 -8.94 -21.95
N GLY A 212 -0.50 -8.19 -21.51
CA GLY A 212 0.78 -8.10 -22.19
C GLY A 212 1.68 -7.03 -21.60
N PRO A 213 2.93 -6.89 -22.07
CA PRO A 213 3.84 -5.86 -21.57
C PRO A 213 3.38 -4.44 -21.90
N ASP A 214 2.51 -4.26 -22.92
CA ASP A 214 1.91 -3.00 -23.29
C ASP A 214 0.73 -3.26 -24.26
N ILE A 215 -0.47 -3.25 -23.75
CA ILE A 215 -1.68 -3.55 -24.53
C ILE A 215 -2.22 -2.37 -25.35
N ASN A 216 -1.64 -1.17 -25.20
CA ASN A 216 -2.04 0.01 -25.96
C ASN A 216 -1.38 0.10 -27.34
N PHE A 217 -0.34 -0.70 -27.59
CA PHE A 217 0.42 -0.66 -28.83
C PHE A 217 0.35 -1.99 -29.58
N ALA A 218 -0.28 -1.99 -30.75
CA ALA A 218 -0.32 -3.12 -31.67
C ALA A 218 1.07 -3.62 -32.12
N SER A 219 2.13 -2.89 -31.79
CA SER A 219 3.52 -3.28 -32.03
C SER A 219 4.12 -4.19 -30.95
N ARG A 220 3.37 -4.56 -29.91
CA ARG A 220 3.82 -5.39 -28.81
C ARG A 220 2.97 -6.64 -28.66
N PHE A 221 3.60 -7.67 -28.09
CA PHE A 221 2.94 -8.94 -27.83
C PHE A 221 1.89 -8.77 -26.71
N TYR A 222 0.64 -9.15 -26.99
CA TYR A 222 -0.42 -9.21 -26.00
C TYR A 222 -1.36 -10.37 -26.31
N GLY A 223 -2.04 -10.88 -25.30
CA GLY A 223 -3.02 -11.96 -25.40
C GLY A 223 -4.41 -11.46 -25.04
N VAL A 224 -5.42 -11.97 -25.74
CA VAL A 224 -6.82 -11.77 -25.46
C VAL A 224 -7.49 -13.13 -25.28
N GLY A 225 -8.23 -13.30 -24.22
CA GLY A 225 -8.93 -14.54 -23.91
C GLY A 225 -9.72 -14.42 -22.63
N SER A 226 -10.25 -15.53 -22.14
CA SER A 226 -11.13 -15.51 -20.98
C SER A 226 -10.48 -16.11 -19.74
N TYR A 227 -10.90 -15.61 -18.59
CA TYR A 227 -10.68 -16.21 -17.28
C TYR A 227 -11.97 -16.81 -16.75
N LEU A 228 -11.85 -17.94 -16.10
CA LEU A 228 -12.89 -18.57 -15.29
C LEU A 228 -12.27 -18.91 -13.93
N ASP A 229 -12.86 -18.38 -12.86
CA ASP A 229 -12.38 -18.55 -11.49
C ASP A 229 -10.88 -18.25 -11.31
N GLY A 230 -10.43 -17.13 -11.90
CA GLY A 230 -9.05 -16.65 -11.81
C GLY A 230 -8.04 -17.41 -12.66
N LYS A 231 -8.46 -18.38 -13.47
CA LYS A 231 -7.60 -19.19 -14.34
C LYS A 231 -7.93 -18.95 -15.81
N LYS A 232 -6.91 -18.91 -16.67
CA LYS A 232 -7.13 -18.87 -18.11
C LYS A 232 -7.98 -20.05 -18.54
N ASN A 233 -9.03 -19.79 -19.33
CA ASN A 233 -9.96 -20.80 -19.78
C ASN A 233 -10.48 -20.48 -21.18
N GLY A 234 -10.68 -21.52 -22.00
CA GLY A 234 -11.13 -21.34 -23.38
C GLY A 234 -10.04 -20.85 -24.33
N GLU A 235 -10.46 -20.23 -25.39
CA GLU A 235 -9.57 -19.75 -26.46
C GLU A 235 -8.80 -18.49 -26.04
N TRP A 236 -7.50 -18.49 -26.34
CA TRP A 236 -6.63 -17.33 -26.19
C TRP A 236 -5.94 -17.00 -27.51
N ASN A 237 -6.02 -15.74 -27.92
CA ASN A 237 -5.40 -15.23 -29.12
C ASN A 237 -4.29 -14.27 -28.73
N TYR A 238 -3.05 -14.58 -29.16
CA TYR A 238 -1.89 -13.75 -28.91
C TYR A 238 -1.47 -13.03 -30.17
N VAL A 239 -1.44 -11.72 -30.09
CA VAL A 239 -1.03 -10.83 -31.18
C VAL A 239 0.40 -10.38 -30.92
N ALA A 240 1.23 -10.41 -31.96
CA ALA A 240 2.62 -10.04 -31.87
C ALA A 240 3.00 -9.02 -32.96
N PRO A 241 4.04 -8.19 -32.74
CA PRO A 241 4.57 -7.27 -33.74
C PRO A 241 5.09 -8.00 -34.96
N ARG A 242 5.36 -7.25 -36.05
CA ARG A 242 5.94 -7.78 -37.29
C ARG A 242 7.12 -8.72 -37.01
N ASN A 243 7.14 -9.87 -37.71
CA ASN A 243 8.14 -10.95 -37.58
C ASN A 243 8.10 -11.76 -36.27
N ASN A 244 7.05 -11.62 -35.49
CA ASN A 244 6.82 -12.47 -34.34
C ASN A 244 5.65 -13.43 -34.59
N PRO A 245 5.56 -14.56 -33.87
CA PRO A 245 4.48 -15.50 -34.08
C PRO A 245 3.12 -14.93 -33.65
N ILE A 246 2.10 -15.17 -34.46
CA ILE A 246 0.71 -15.07 -34.02
C ILE A 246 0.34 -16.43 -33.49
N VAL A 247 -0.21 -16.47 -32.29
CA VAL A 247 -0.47 -17.71 -31.58
C VAL A 247 -1.93 -17.77 -31.14
N LYS A 248 -2.57 -18.89 -31.41
CA LYS A 248 -3.93 -19.19 -30.96
C LYS A 248 -3.92 -20.55 -30.26
N GLY A 249 -4.56 -20.62 -29.13
CA GLY A 249 -4.61 -21.89 -28.40
C GLY A 249 -5.70 -21.88 -27.32
N PHE A 250 -5.81 -23.01 -26.65
CA PHE A 250 -6.81 -23.20 -25.62
C PHE A 250 -6.17 -23.43 -24.25
N PHE A 251 -6.82 -22.93 -23.21
CA PHE A 251 -6.53 -23.23 -21.82
C PHE A 251 -7.71 -23.93 -21.15
N GLU A 252 -7.39 -24.84 -20.27
CA GLU A 252 -8.33 -25.48 -19.37
C GLU A 252 -7.77 -25.44 -17.95
N GLY A 253 -8.48 -24.80 -17.04
CA GLY A 253 -8.05 -24.63 -15.66
C GLY A 253 -6.68 -23.94 -15.49
N GLY A 254 -6.29 -23.07 -16.42
CA GLY A 254 -5.01 -22.34 -16.44
C GLY A 254 -3.87 -23.07 -17.17
N ASN A 255 -4.08 -24.27 -17.65
CA ASN A 255 -3.07 -25.03 -18.38
C ASN A 255 -3.34 -25.02 -19.89
N PRO A 256 -2.30 -24.92 -20.74
CA PRO A 256 -2.47 -25.12 -22.18
C PRO A 256 -3.08 -26.49 -22.48
N SER A 257 -4.14 -26.53 -23.29
CA SER A 257 -4.83 -27.75 -23.68
C SER A 257 -5.08 -27.81 -25.17
N GLY A 258 -5.31 -29.02 -25.70
CA GLY A 258 -5.61 -29.24 -27.12
C GLY A 258 -4.48 -28.82 -28.07
N ASP A 259 -4.88 -28.66 -29.33
CA ASP A 259 -3.98 -28.20 -30.39
C ASP A 259 -3.91 -26.67 -30.41
N TRP A 260 -2.68 -26.19 -30.53
CA TRP A 260 -2.35 -24.77 -30.70
C TRP A 260 -1.99 -24.50 -32.15
N GLU A 261 -2.25 -23.31 -32.62
CA GLU A 261 -1.90 -22.81 -33.94
C GLU A 261 -0.91 -21.66 -33.83
N VAL A 262 0.16 -21.74 -34.59
CA VAL A 262 1.22 -20.70 -34.65
C VAL A 262 1.51 -20.34 -36.10
N GLN A 263 1.36 -19.04 -36.40
CA GLN A 263 1.82 -18.49 -37.68
C GLN A 263 3.14 -17.75 -37.46
N TYR A 264 4.21 -18.23 -38.08
CA TYR A 264 5.52 -17.62 -37.96
C TYR A 264 6.31 -17.77 -39.28
N ASN A 265 6.97 -16.69 -39.74
CA ASN A 265 7.73 -16.64 -40.97
C ASN A 265 6.98 -17.20 -42.20
N LYS A 266 5.73 -16.77 -42.37
CA LYS A 266 4.81 -17.23 -43.43
C LYS A 266 4.50 -18.73 -43.41
N LYS A 267 4.81 -19.43 -42.33
CA LYS A 267 4.49 -20.85 -42.13
C LYS A 267 3.45 -20.98 -41.00
N ASN A 268 2.58 -21.96 -41.14
CA ASN A 268 1.61 -22.35 -40.13
C ASN A 268 2.03 -23.66 -39.49
N TYR A 269 1.96 -23.68 -38.17
CA TYR A 269 2.28 -24.85 -37.36
C TYR A 269 1.04 -25.16 -36.49
N LYS A 270 0.73 -26.43 -36.32
CA LYS A 270 -0.34 -26.91 -35.48
C LYS A 270 0.11 -28.10 -34.65
N GLY A 271 -0.39 -28.23 -33.44
CA GLY A 271 -0.14 -29.34 -32.52
C GLY A 271 -0.06 -28.92 -31.07
N ALA A 272 0.33 -29.84 -30.21
CA ALA A 272 0.46 -29.60 -28.79
C ALA A 272 1.45 -28.44 -28.50
N PHE A 273 1.14 -27.61 -27.52
CA PHE A 273 1.90 -26.38 -27.22
C PHE A 273 3.39 -26.63 -26.97
N GLN A 274 3.73 -27.71 -26.25
CA GLN A 274 5.13 -28.05 -25.94
C GLN A 274 5.92 -28.46 -27.19
N ASP A 275 5.27 -29.10 -28.14
CA ASP A 275 5.91 -29.49 -29.40
C ASP A 275 6.09 -28.30 -30.35
N LEU A 276 5.14 -27.34 -30.29
CA LEU A 276 5.27 -26.10 -31.04
C LEU A 276 6.43 -25.24 -30.53
N LYS A 277 6.69 -25.22 -29.23
CA LYS A 277 7.87 -24.53 -28.65
C LYS A 277 9.18 -25.08 -29.19
N LYS A 278 9.29 -26.39 -29.46
CA LYS A 278 10.48 -27.01 -30.10
C LYS A 278 10.60 -26.59 -31.55
N LYS A 279 9.47 -26.56 -32.29
CA LYS A 279 9.43 -26.22 -33.74
C LYS A 279 9.59 -24.71 -33.99
N VAL A 280 9.17 -23.88 -33.08
CA VAL A 280 9.23 -22.42 -33.16
C VAL A 280 9.85 -21.88 -31.85
N PRO A 281 11.19 -21.90 -31.73
CA PRO A 281 11.88 -21.50 -30.48
C PRO A 281 11.57 -20.09 -30.01
N LYS A 282 11.18 -19.20 -30.91
CA LYS A 282 10.71 -17.83 -30.58
C LYS A 282 9.56 -17.79 -29.56
N LEU A 283 8.76 -18.86 -29.47
CA LEU A 283 7.68 -18.96 -28.47
C LEU A 283 8.20 -19.00 -27.03
N ASN A 284 9.45 -19.37 -26.81
CA ASN A 284 10.02 -19.39 -25.46
C ASN A 284 10.32 -18.00 -24.89
N GLU A 285 10.32 -16.97 -25.75
CA GLU A 285 10.52 -15.58 -25.32
C GLU A 285 9.26 -14.94 -24.73
N TYR A 286 8.12 -15.59 -24.87
CA TYR A 286 6.83 -15.08 -24.40
C TYR A 286 6.29 -15.85 -23.20
N LYS A 287 5.65 -15.10 -22.30
CA LYS A 287 4.86 -15.68 -21.19
C LYS A 287 3.42 -15.85 -21.66
N PHE A 288 2.99 -17.06 -21.78
CA PHE A 288 1.63 -17.42 -22.14
C PHE A 288 0.75 -17.66 -20.92
#